data_17a82a61772fa98785234e96c0716591
#
_entry.id   17a82a61772fa98785234e96c0716591
#
_cell.length_a   1.000
_cell.length_b   1.000
_cell.length_c   1.000
_cell.angle_alpha   90.00
_cell.angle_beta   90.00
_cell.angle_gamma   90.00
#
_symmetry.space_group_name_H-M   'P 1'
#
loop_
_entity.id
_entity.type
_entity.pdbx_description
1 polymer ?
#
loop_
_entity_poly.entity_id
_entity_poly.type
_entity_poly.pdbx_seq_one_letter_code
_entity_poly.pdbx_strand_id
1 'polypeptide(L)'
;VYFARNIAVAWIFLEATTLCAAGIVYHRRTAQALEAAWKYVFVCSTGIAMAYLGILLLAAATDCESLDYATVAAAAPGGSALYLKTAFLLILCGYSCKAELFPLYTVGVDANFAAPAPASALISTGLVNAGFLALLRVYKLLAATEVFPWVKSVLLLVGVLSLVVGALFLRRTNNYKRFLSYSTVENMGIAAIGLGIGGIGVWAAVFHVVCHTLIKSSLFLQIAVVRQVYGNYRINRIGDYIHINRVGAVGLLTGMVVLVAFPPSPLFLSELMILKQTIA
;
A
#
# COMPACT_ATOMS: atom_id res chain seq x y z
N VAL A 1 12.74 -7.79 -3.63
CA VAL A 1 11.76 -7.09 -4.46
C VAL A 1 12.36 -5.87 -5.14
N TYR A 2 12.97 -4.93 -4.39
CA TYR A 2 13.44 -3.64 -4.92
C TYR A 2 14.49 -3.77 -6.02
N PHE A 3 15.39 -4.75 -5.96
CA PHE A 3 16.48 -4.97 -6.93
C PHE A 3 16.23 -6.13 -7.91
N ALA A 4 15.07 -6.77 -7.85
CA ALA A 4 14.75 -7.86 -8.76
C ALA A 4 14.61 -7.35 -10.20
N ARG A 5 15.37 -7.92 -11.12
CA ARG A 5 15.26 -7.64 -12.57
C ARG A 5 14.16 -8.47 -13.24
N ASN A 6 13.85 -9.60 -12.65
CA ASN A 6 12.89 -10.57 -13.16
C ASN A 6 11.58 -10.49 -12.38
N ILE A 7 10.43 -10.56 -13.08
CA ILE A 7 9.09 -10.42 -12.50
C ILE A 7 8.79 -11.58 -11.55
N ALA A 8 9.15 -12.82 -11.94
CA ALA A 8 8.92 -14.01 -11.11
C ALA A 8 9.75 -13.95 -9.82
N VAL A 9 10.99 -13.48 -9.89
CA VAL A 9 11.84 -13.29 -8.70
C VAL A 9 11.23 -12.25 -7.76
N ALA A 10 10.73 -11.15 -8.29
CA ALA A 10 10.02 -10.14 -7.48
C ALA A 10 8.78 -10.74 -6.80
N TRP A 11 8.01 -11.55 -7.52
CA TRP A 11 6.84 -12.26 -7.02
C TRP A 11 7.20 -13.23 -5.88
N ILE A 12 8.25 -14.06 -6.03
CA ILE A 12 8.73 -14.99 -4.99
C ILE A 12 9.06 -14.22 -3.69
N PHE A 13 9.78 -13.12 -3.79
CA PHE A 13 10.14 -12.32 -2.62
C PHE A 13 8.93 -11.61 -1.99
N LEU A 14 7.91 -11.24 -2.78
CA LEU A 14 6.66 -10.73 -2.25
C LEU A 14 5.90 -11.79 -1.44
N GLU A 15 5.86 -13.04 -1.92
CA GLU A 15 5.26 -14.14 -1.15
C GLU A 15 6.08 -14.47 0.11
N ALA A 16 7.40 -14.48 0.04
CA ALA A 16 8.24 -14.68 1.21
C ALA A 16 7.94 -13.63 2.31
N THR A 17 7.62 -12.39 1.94
CA THR A 17 7.21 -11.37 2.92
C THR A 17 5.88 -11.71 3.59
N THR A 18 4.97 -12.46 2.95
CA THR A 18 3.71 -12.90 3.55
C THR A 18 3.96 -13.80 4.75
N LEU A 19 4.80 -14.81 4.55
CA LEU A 19 5.11 -15.79 5.59
C LEU A 19 5.85 -15.15 6.77
N CYS A 20 6.85 -14.31 6.48
CA CYS A 20 7.59 -13.57 7.51
C CYS A 20 6.67 -12.62 8.30
N ALA A 21 5.79 -11.89 7.62
CA ALA A 21 4.89 -10.95 8.27
C ALA A 21 3.85 -11.67 9.15
N ALA A 22 3.34 -12.82 8.73
CA ALA A 22 2.40 -13.60 9.53
C ALA A 22 3.01 -14.01 10.89
N GLY A 23 4.28 -14.43 10.92
CA GLY A 23 5.01 -14.71 12.15
C GLY A 23 5.11 -13.48 13.08
N ILE A 24 5.34 -12.30 12.50
CA ILE A 24 5.42 -11.05 13.25
C ILE A 24 4.03 -10.62 13.77
N VAL A 25 2.97 -10.82 12.99
CA VAL A 25 1.57 -10.55 13.40
C VAL A 25 1.19 -11.42 14.59
N TYR A 26 1.59 -12.69 14.57
CA TYR A 26 1.29 -13.65 15.66
C TYR A 26 2.19 -13.49 16.89
N HIS A 27 3.12 -12.57 16.91
CA HIS A 27 4.09 -12.39 18.01
C HIS A 27 3.48 -12.39 19.42
N ARG A 28 2.29 -11.81 19.61
CA ARG A 28 1.60 -11.74 20.91
C ARG A 28 0.92 -13.05 21.34
N ARG A 29 0.84 -14.05 20.48
CA ARG A 29 0.24 -15.38 20.74
C ARG A 29 -1.17 -15.35 21.34
N THR A 30 -1.97 -14.32 20.99
CA THR A 30 -3.39 -14.23 21.37
C THR A 30 -4.28 -14.84 20.30
N ALA A 31 -5.49 -15.28 20.66
CA ALA A 31 -6.46 -15.78 19.68
C ALA A 31 -6.74 -14.78 18.57
N GLN A 32 -6.85 -13.48 18.90
CA GLN A 32 -7.04 -12.42 17.93
C GLN A 32 -5.84 -12.27 17.00
N ALA A 33 -4.59 -12.38 17.51
CA ALA A 33 -3.38 -12.32 16.69
C ALA A 33 -3.26 -13.55 15.78
N LEU A 34 -3.70 -14.73 16.25
CA LEU A 34 -3.77 -15.96 15.45
C LEU A 34 -4.74 -15.79 14.29
N GLU A 35 -5.96 -15.31 14.59
CA GLU A 35 -6.97 -15.05 13.57
C GLU A 35 -6.48 -14.07 12.50
N ALA A 36 -5.87 -12.95 12.92
CA ALA A 36 -5.32 -11.97 11.99
C ALA A 36 -4.17 -12.53 11.15
N ALA A 37 -3.27 -13.34 11.74
CA ALA A 37 -2.18 -13.99 11.04
C ALA A 37 -2.69 -14.99 9.99
N TRP A 38 -3.69 -15.82 10.33
CA TRP A 38 -4.32 -16.74 9.39
C TRP A 38 -5.01 -16.01 8.24
N LYS A 39 -5.83 -14.99 8.53
CA LYS A 39 -6.44 -14.15 7.50
C LYS A 39 -5.38 -13.53 6.59
N TYR A 40 -4.28 -13.04 7.17
CA TYR A 40 -3.18 -12.46 6.42
C TYR A 40 -2.55 -13.48 5.47
N VAL A 41 -2.20 -14.68 5.94
CA VAL A 41 -1.64 -15.74 5.10
C VAL A 41 -2.60 -16.11 3.98
N PHE A 42 -3.85 -16.51 4.31
CA PHE A 42 -4.78 -17.01 3.30
C PHE A 42 -5.09 -15.98 2.21
N VAL A 43 -5.42 -14.75 2.59
CA VAL A 43 -5.83 -13.74 1.62
C VAL A 43 -4.63 -13.22 0.83
N CYS A 44 -3.47 -13.00 1.48
CA CYS A 44 -2.29 -12.58 0.74
C CYS A 44 -1.78 -13.68 -0.19
N SER A 45 -1.71 -14.95 0.24
CA SER A 45 -1.24 -16.03 -0.63
C SER A 45 -2.20 -16.26 -1.80
N THR A 46 -3.53 -16.18 -1.57
CA THR A 46 -4.51 -16.22 -2.66
C THR A 46 -4.31 -15.04 -3.63
N GLY A 47 -4.14 -13.83 -3.10
CA GLY A 47 -3.86 -12.64 -3.92
C GLY A 47 -2.56 -12.79 -4.72
N ILE A 48 -1.49 -13.22 -4.09
CA ILE A 48 -0.19 -13.43 -4.77
C ILE A 48 -0.28 -14.55 -5.80
N ALA A 49 -1.09 -15.60 -5.58
CA ALA A 49 -1.37 -16.63 -6.59
C ALA A 49 -2.14 -16.06 -7.79
N MET A 50 -3.13 -15.17 -7.56
CA MET A 50 -3.79 -14.44 -8.65
C MET A 50 -2.81 -13.57 -9.44
N ALA A 51 -1.90 -12.88 -8.75
CA ALA A 51 -0.85 -12.10 -9.42
C ALA A 51 0.07 -13.00 -10.27
N TYR A 52 0.36 -14.21 -9.83
CA TYR A 52 1.14 -15.18 -10.61
C TYR A 52 0.42 -15.59 -11.89
N LEU A 53 -0.87 -15.90 -11.81
CA LEU A 53 -1.68 -16.16 -13.02
C LEU A 53 -1.63 -14.98 -13.99
N GLY A 54 -1.69 -13.76 -13.46
CA GLY A 54 -1.53 -12.54 -14.25
C GLY A 54 -0.14 -12.44 -14.93
N ILE A 55 0.93 -12.84 -14.22
CA ILE A 55 2.29 -12.88 -14.78
C ILE A 55 2.40 -13.94 -15.89
N LEU A 56 1.77 -15.10 -15.73
CA LEU A 56 1.74 -16.13 -16.77
C LEU A 56 0.97 -15.66 -18.02
N LEU A 57 -0.16 -14.96 -17.83
CA LEU A 57 -0.89 -14.36 -18.95
C LEU A 57 -0.09 -13.25 -19.63
N LEU A 58 0.69 -12.47 -18.86
CA LEU A 58 1.58 -11.46 -19.40
C LEU A 58 2.68 -12.10 -20.27
N ALA A 59 3.27 -13.20 -19.80
CA ALA A 59 4.25 -13.99 -20.56
C ALA A 59 3.64 -14.53 -21.86
N ALA A 60 2.44 -15.13 -21.77
CA ALA A 60 1.72 -15.64 -22.94
C ALA A 60 1.31 -14.53 -23.92
N ALA A 61 1.02 -13.33 -23.43
CA ALA A 61 0.69 -12.19 -24.28
C ALA A 61 1.86 -11.66 -25.08
N THR A 62 3.09 -11.81 -24.55
CA THR A 62 4.31 -11.24 -25.13
C THR A 62 5.19 -12.28 -25.81
N ASP A 63 4.83 -13.56 -25.70
CA ASP A 63 5.59 -14.72 -26.23
C ASP A 63 7.09 -14.68 -25.85
N CYS A 64 7.36 -14.22 -24.60
CA CYS A 64 8.72 -14.08 -24.09
C CYS A 64 9.15 -15.31 -23.30
N GLU A 65 10.32 -15.87 -23.62
CA GLU A 65 10.96 -16.93 -22.83
C GLU A 65 11.47 -16.40 -21.47
N SER A 66 11.86 -15.13 -21.40
CA SER A 66 12.39 -14.50 -20.19
C SER A 66 11.36 -13.54 -19.58
N LEU A 67 11.16 -13.65 -18.25
CA LEU A 67 10.32 -12.75 -17.46
C LEU A 67 11.10 -11.52 -16.92
N ASP A 68 12.16 -11.11 -17.59
CA ASP A 68 12.85 -9.87 -17.23
C ASP A 68 12.02 -8.66 -17.63
N TYR A 69 11.92 -7.67 -16.73
CA TYR A 69 11.11 -6.47 -16.96
C TYR A 69 11.44 -5.77 -18.28
N ALA A 70 12.72 -5.73 -18.68
CA ALA A 70 13.14 -5.08 -19.91
C ALA A 70 12.69 -5.86 -21.16
N THR A 71 12.82 -7.19 -21.14
CA THR A 71 12.42 -8.06 -22.25
C THR A 71 10.91 -8.01 -22.46
N VAL A 72 10.15 -8.20 -21.39
CA VAL A 72 8.68 -8.15 -21.44
C VAL A 72 8.17 -6.76 -21.85
N ALA A 73 8.80 -5.68 -21.37
CA ALA A 73 8.41 -4.32 -21.75
C ALA A 73 8.66 -4.03 -23.23
N ALA A 74 9.73 -4.58 -23.84
CA ALA A 74 10.02 -4.43 -25.25
C ALA A 74 9.02 -5.20 -26.15
N ALA A 75 8.55 -6.36 -25.70
CA ALA A 75 7.62 -7.22 -26.43
C ALA A 75 6.13 -6.83 -26.19
N ALA A 76 5.81 -6.18 -25.08
CA ALA A 76 4.43 -5.85 -24.70
C ALA A 76 3.61 -5.07 -25.76
N PRO A 77 4.19 -4.15 -26.57
CA PRO A 77 3.43 -3.46 -27.62
C PRO A 77 2.83 -4.37 -28.69
N GLY A 78 3.47 -5.53 -28.96
CA GLY A 78 2.96 -6.54 -29.89
C GLY A 78 2.00 -7.55 -29.28
N GLY A 79 1.78 -7.48 -27.99
CA GLY A 79 0.97 -8.44 -27.24
C GLY A 79 -0.53 -8.31 -27.43
N SER A 80 -1.26 -9.42 -27.25
CA SER A 80 -2.71 -9.43 -27.32
C SER A 80 -3.34 -8.51 -26.24
N ALA A 81 -4.13 -7.54 -26.67
CA ALA A 81 -4.77 -6.58 -25.78
C ALA A 81 -5.66 -7.25 -24.72
N LEU A 82 -6.36 -8.34 -25.06
CA LEU A 82 -7.18 -9.08 -24.11
C LEU A 82 -6.32 -9.70 -22.99
N TYR A 83 -5.24 -10.39 -23.35
CA TYR A 83 -4.35 -11.01 -22.37
C TYR A 83 -3.65 -9.96 -21.50
N LEU A 84 -3.19 -8.84 -22.09
CA LEU A 84 -2.57 -7.74 -21.33
C LEU A 84 -3.54 -7.10 -20.32
N LYS A 85 -4.80 -6.87 -20.69
CA LYS A 85 -5.84 -6.34 -19.79
C LYS A 85 -6.13 -7.32 -18.65
N THR A 86 -6.35 -8.60 -18.99
CA THR A 86 -6.64 -9.64 -17.98
C THR A 86 -5.45 -9.85 -17.04
N ALA A 87 -4.22 -9.89 -17.58
CA ALA A 87 -3.00 -9.97 -16.81
C ALA A 87 -2.88 -8.81 -15.82
N PHE A 88 -3.11 -7.57 -16.27
CA PHE A 88 -3.06 -6.40 -15.42
C PHE A 88 -4.09 -6.45 -14.30
N LEU A 89 -5.35 -6.84 -14.57
CA LEU A 89 -6.40 -6.97 -13.54
C LEU A 89 -6.02 -7.99 -12.47
N LEU A 90 -5.52 -9.16 -12.87
CA LEU A 90 -5.12 -10.21 -11.94
C LEU A 90 -3.91 -9.78 -11.09
N ILE A 91 -2.93 -9.11 -11.70
CA ILE A 91 -1.77 -8.57 -10.98
C ILE A 91 -2.19 -7.46 -10.02
N LEU A 92 -3.04 -6.53 -10.47
CA LEU A 92 -3.54 -5.43 -9.63
C LEU A 92 -4.35 -5.96 -8.46
N CYS A 93 -5.31 -6.86 -8.70
CA CYS A 93 -6.11 -7.48 -7.64
C CYS A 93 -5.22 -8.25 -6.65
N GLY A 94 -4.27 -9.03 -7.17
CA GLY A 94 -3.35 -9.79 -6.34
C GLY A 94 -2.43 -8.93 -5.50
N TYR A 95 -1.79 -7.93 -6.08
CA TYR A 95 -0.90 -7.04 -5.34
C TYR A 95 -1.63 -5.99 -4.48
N SER A 96 -2.95 -5.81 -4.66
CA SER A 96 -3.74 -4.90 -3.83
C SER A 96 -3.71 -5.31 -2.34
N CYS A 97 -3.59 -6.61 -2.03
CA CYS A 97 -3.45 -7.09 -0.66
C CYS A 97 -2.13 -6.61 0.01
N LYS A 98 -1.08 -6.38 -0.78
CA LYS A 98 0.21 -5.88 -0.29
C LYS A 98 0.30 -4.36 -0.30
N ALA A 99 -0.30 -3.72 -1.31
CA ALA A 99 -0.33 -2.27 -1.45
C ALA A 99 -1.44 -1.61 -0.62
N GLU A 100 -2.21 -2.37 0.17
CA GLU A 100 -3.38 -1.91 0.93
C GLU A 100 -4.38 -1.12 0.08
N LEU A 101 -4.61 -1.57 -1.17
CA LEU A 101 -5.57 -0.99 -2.10
C LEU A 101 -6.88 -1.80 -2.13
N PHE A 102 -7.96 -1.19 -2.58
CA PHE A 102 -9.18 -1.90 -2.91
C PHE A 102 -8.91 -2.96 -4.01
N PRO A 103 -9.44 -4.19 -3.95
CA PRO A 103 -10.44 -4.66 -2.98
C PRO A 103 -9.86 -5.34 -1.72
N LEU A 104 -8.58 -5.71 -1.66
CA LEU A 104 -8.03 -6.60 -0.63
C LEU A 104 -7.33 -5.86 0.55
N TYR A 105 -7.64 -4.58 0.77
CA TYR A 105 -7.04 -3.72 1.80
C TYR A 105 -7.26 -4.20 3.24
N THR A 106 -8.36 -4.91 3.53
CA THR A 106 -8.77 -5.29 4.89
C THR A 106 -7.74 -6.10 5.64
N VAL A 107 -6.98 -6.91 4.90
CA VAL A 107 -5.96 -7.80 5.44
C VAL A 107 -4.81 -7.03 6.11
N GLY A 108 -4.35 -5.95 5.47
CA GLY A 108 -3.34 -5.08 6.03
C GLY A 108 -3.83 -4.37 7.30
N VAL A 109 -5.09 -3.92 7.30
CA VAL A 109 -5.72 -3.28 8.47
C VAL A 109 -5.77 -4.23 9.67
N ASP A 110 -6.21 -5.47 9.49
CA ASP A 110 -6.29 -6.46 10.57
C ASP A 110 -4.90 -6.89 11.04
N ALA A 111 -3.94 -7.08 10.14
CA ALA A 111 -2.56 -7.39 10.47
C ALA A 111 -1.91 -6.26 11.30
N ASN A 112 -2.06 -5.02 10.86
CA ASN A 112 -1.55 -3.85 11.59
C ASN A 112 -2.20 -3.69 12.96
N PHE A 113 -3.50 -4.01 13.10
CA PHE A 113 -4.19 -3.96 14.37
C PHE A 113 -3.67 -5.01 15.36
N ALA A 114 -3.43 -6.25 14.93
CA ALA A 114 -2.99 -7.36 15.78
C ALA A 114 -1.50 -7.30 16.13
N ALA A 115 -0.63 -6.93 15.20
CA ALA A 115 0.82 -6.88 15.37
C ALA A 115 1.26 -5.90 16.47
N PRO A 116 2.46 -6.04 17.07
CA PRO A 116 3.07 -4.98 17.87
C PRO A 116 3.24 -3.69 17.05
N ALA A 117 3.17 -2.52 17.69
CA ALA A 117 3.21 -1.25 16.95
C ALA A 117 4.49 -1.03 16.11
N PRO A 118 5.70 -1.42 16.56
CA PRO A 118 6.89 -1.38 15.69
C PRO A 118 6.77 -2.30 14.47
N ALA A 119 6.14 -3.48 14.63
CA ALA A 119 5.88 -4.38 13.52
C ALA A 119 4.82 -3.81 12.56
N SER A 120 3.81 -3.11 13.09
CA SER A 120 2.84 -2.38 12.27
C SER A 120 3.49 -1.26 11.45
N ALA A 121 4.52 -0.59 12.00
CA ALA A 121 5.33 0.37 11.24
C ALA A 121 5.97 -0.32 10.02
N LEU A 122 6.61 -1.47 10.19
CA LEU A 122 7.24 -2.22 9.11
C LEU A 122 6.21 -2.71 8.06
N ILE A 123 5.07 -3.24 8.51
CA ILE A 123 4.00 -3.73 7.62
C ILE A 123 3.45 -2.57 6.79
N SER A 124 3.05 -1.47 7.45
CA SER A 124 2.38 -0.34 6.80
C SER A 124 3.32 0.51 5.92
N THR A 125 4.63 0.29 5.97
CA THR A 125 5.62 1.04 5.17
C THR A 125 6.40 0.11 4.26
N GLY A 126 7.25 -0.77 4.80
CA GLY A 126 8.13 -1.62 4.00
C GLY A 126 7.40 -2.58 3.08
N LEU A 127 6.38 -3.29 3.60
CA LEU A 127 5.62 -4.27 2.81
C LEU A 127 4.67 -3.58 1.82
N VAL A 128 3.99 -2.52 2.25
CA VAL A 128 3.09 -1.74 1.38
C VAL A 128 3.86 -1.12 0.21
N ASN A 129 5.04 -0.58 0.47
CA ASN A 129 5.89 -0.02 -0.58
C ASN A 129 6.40 -1.09 -1.56
N ALA A 130 6.67 -2.31 -1.08
CA ALA A 130 7.05 -3.41 -1.97
C ALA A 130 5.90 -3.78 -2.92
N GLY A 131 4.66 -3.81 -2.43
CA GLY A 131 3.46 -4.00 -3.24
C GLY A 131 3.25 -2.87 -4.25
N PHE A 132 3.36 -1.62 -3.79
CA PHE A 132 3.26 -0.44 -4.67
C PHE A 132 4.33 -0.44 -5.77
N LEU A 133 5.58 -0.75 -5.43
CA LEU A 133 6.67 -0.82 -6.41
C LEU A 133 6.43 -1.91 -7.46
N ALA A 134 5.91 -3.06 -7.05
CA ALA A 134 5.56 -4.13 -7.98
C ALA A 134 4.49 -3.67 -8.98
N LEU A 135 3.44 -2.98 -8.51
CA LEU A 135 2.41 -2.38 -9.37
C LEU A 135 2.98 -1.28 -10.28
N LEU A 136 3.84 -0.41 -9.75
CA LEU A 136 4.50 0.65 -10.53
C LEU A 136 5.37 0.08 -11.66
N ARG A 137 6.04 -1.05 -11.44
CA ARG A 137 6.84 -1.73 -12.47
C ARG A 137 5.97 -2.29 -13.58
N VAL A 138 4.85 -2.93 -13.23
CA VAL A 138 3.88 -3.42 -14.23
C VAL A 138 3.23 -2.27 -14.98
N TYR A 139 2.89 -1.18 -14.29
CA TYR A 139 2.41 0.06 -14.92
C TYR A 139 3.40 0.60 -15.97
N LYS A 140 4.69 0.68 -15.63
CA LYS A 140 5.74 1.12 -16.55
C LYS A 140 5.93 0.17 -17.73
N LEU A 141 5.84 -1.14 -17.49
CA LEU A 141 5.94 -2.18 -18.52
C LEU A 141 4.85 -2.02 -19.58
N LEU A 142 3.64 -1.65 -19.17
CA LEU A 142 2.51 -1.46 -20.10
C LEU A 142 2.45 -0.06 -20.72
N ALA A 143 3.34 0.85 -20.35
CA ALA A 143 3.28 2.26 -20.76
C ALA A 143 3.36 2.48 -22.29
N ALA A 144 4.01 1.59 -23.03
CA ALA A 144 4.14 1.67 -24.49
C ALA A 144 3.05 0.88 -25.26
N THR A 145 2.07 0.29 -24.55
CA THR A 145 1.01 -0.52 -25.14
C THR A 145 -0.25 0.27 -25.43
N GLU A 146 -1.06 -0.20 -26.37
CA GLU A 146 -2.37 0.38 -26.68
C GLU A 146 -3.38 0.28 -25.52
N VAL A 147 -3.16 -0.66 -24.57
CA VAL A 147 -4.01 -0.85 -23.40
C VAL A 147 -3.72 0.15 -22.27
N PHE A 148 -2.67 0.94 -22.39
CA PHE A 148 -2.24 1.85 -21.32
C PHE A 148 -3.29 2.88 -20.86
N PRO A 149 -4.08 3.53 -21.75
CA PRO A 149 -5.16 4.42 -21.30
C PRO A 149 -6.17 3.71 -20.41
N TRP A 150 -6.50 2.46 -20.73
CA TRP A 150 -7.39 1.64 -19.93
C TRP A 150 -6.77 1.27 -18.57
N VAL A 151 -5.47 0.93 -18.53
CA VAL A 151 -4.71 0.69 -17.28
C VAL A 151 -4.80 1.89 -16.34
N LYS A 152 -4.62 3.10 -16.88
CA LYS A 152 -4.76 4.36 -16.14
C LYS A 152 -6.17 4.53 -15.55
N SER A 153 -7.22 4.26 -16.34
CA SER A 153 -8.61 4.37 -15.90
C SER A 153 -8.93 3.38 -14.77
N VAL A 154 -8.39 2.15 -14.84
CA VAL A 154 -8.57 1.14 -13.78
C VAL A 154 -7.88 1.58 -12.49
N LEU A 155 -6.66 2.13 -12.58
CA LEU A 155 -5.94 2.65 -11.41
C LEU A 155 -6.65 3.84 -10.78
N LEU A 156 -7.22 4.74 -11.58
CA LEU A 156 -8.07 5.83 -11.09
C LEU A 156 -9.27 5.29 -10.31
N LEU A 157 -9.98 4.33 -10.88
CA LEU A 157 -11.14 3.71 -10.23
C LEU A 157 -10.77 3.08 -8.90
N VAL A 158 -9.73 2.23 -8.88
CA VAL A 158 -9.26 1.56 -7.66
C VAL A 158 -8.76 2.57 -6.64
N GLY A 159 -8.05 3.61 -7.07
CA GLY A 159 -7.59 4.69 -6.20
C GLY A 159 -8.74 5.45 -5.55
N VAL A 160 -9.76 5.85 -6.31
CA VAL A 160 -10.96 6.53 -5.79
C VAL A 160 -11.72 5.62 -4.83
N LEU A 161 -11.92 4.34 -5.16
CA LEU A 161 -12.58 3.38 -4.27
C LEU A 161 -11.80 3.20 -2.96
N SER A 162 -10.47 3.11 -3.02
CA SER A 162 -9.61 3.01 -1.83
C SER A 162 -9.72 4.26 -0.95
N LEU A 163 -9.71 5.45 -1.55
CA LEU A 163 -9.87 6.72 -0.84
C LEU A 163 -11.23 6.80 -0.14
N VAL A 164 -12.32 6.51 -0.85
CA VAL A 164 -13.69 6.55 -0.30
C VAL A 164 -13.83 5.55 0.85
N VAL A 165 -13.37 4.33 0.66
CA VAL A 165 -13.46 3.29 1.70
C VAL A 165 -12.57 3.66 2.88
N GLY A 166 -11.33 4.11 2.67
CA GLY A 166 -10.44 4.59 3.72
C GLY A 166 -11.10 5.66 4.57
N ALA A 167 -11.62 6.72 3.95
CA ALA A 167 -12.29 7.84 4.63
C ALA A 167 -13.55 7.41 5.43
N LEU A 168 -14.38 6.52 4.87
CA LEU A 168 -15.59 6.03 5.53
C LEU A 168 -15.28 5.25 6.81
N PHE A 169 -14.31 4.33 6.75
CA PHE A 169 -13.94 3.52 7.91
C PHE A 169 -13.11 4.30 8.94
N LEU A 170 -12.29 5.24 8.49
CA LEU A 170 -11.50 6.13 9.34
C LEU A 170 -12.38 6.89 10.32
N ARG A 171 -13.52 7.42 9.85
CA ARG A 171 -14.50 8.16 10.64
C ARG A 171 -15.12 7.34 11.79
N ARG A 172 -15.24 6.01 11.63
CA ARG A 172 -15.87 5.11 12.62
C ARG A 172 -14.88 4.50 13.61
N THR A 173 -13.61 4.80 13.48
CA THR A 173 -12.55 4.12 14.24
C THR A 173 -12.24 4.84 15.54
N ASN A 174 -12.29 4.10 16.66
CA ASN A 174 -11.90 4.57 17.99
C ASN A 174 -10.63 3.87 18.50
N ASN A 175 -9.68 3.57 17.59
CA ASN A 175 -8.41 2.92 17.93
C ASN A 175 -7.31 3.47 17.03
N TYR A 176 -6.24 4.02 17.62
CA TYR A 176 -5.13 4.63 16.88
C TYR A 176 -4.50 3.71 15.83
N LYS A 177 -4.35 2.41 16.11
CA LYS A 177 -3.76 1.48 15.13
C LYS A 177 -4.67 1.29 13.92
N ARG A 178 -5.98 1.10 14.13
CA ARG A 178 -6.94 1.01 13.03
C ARG A 178 -7.04 2.34 12.27
N PHE A 179 -7.02 3.46 12.98
CA PHE A 179 -7.00 4.79 12.38
C PHE A 179 -5.81 4.94 11.43
N LEU A 180 -4.60 4.65 11.90
CA LEU A 180 -3.41 4.69 11.06
C LEU A 180 -3.47 3.69 9.89
N SER A 181 -4.05 2.51 10.08
CA SER A 181 -4.17 1.52 8.99
C SER A 181 -5.14 1.98 7.90
N TYR A 182 -6.32 2.50 8.26
CA TYR A 182 -7.24 3.03 7.25
C TYR A 182 -6.69 4.27 6.54
N SER A 183 -5.92 5.13 7.24
CA SER A 183 -5.26 6.23 6.55
C SER A 183 -4.12 5.75 5.62
N THR A 184 -3.56 4.54 5.78
CA THR A 184 -2.68 3.94 4.75
C THR A 184 -3.48 3.61 3.50
N VAL A 185 -4.67 2.99 3.64
CA VAL A 185 -5.56 2.69 2.49
C VAL A 185 -5.91 3.95 1.71
N GLU A 186 -6.23 5.04 2.42
CA GLU A 186 -6.53 6.35 1.84
C GLU A 186 -5.33 6.92 1.07
N ASN A 187 -4.15 7.00 1.70
CA ASN A 187 -2.95 7.54 1.08
C ASN A 187 -2.45 6.68 -0.10
N MET A 188 -2.56 5.35 -0.02
CA MET A 188 -2.25 4.47 -1.15
C MET A 188 -3.26 4.64 -2.29
N GLY A 189 -4.53 4.95 -1.96
CA GLY A 189 -5.54 5.36 -2.94
C GLY A 189 -5.13 6.63 -3.68
N ILE A 190 -4.63 7.66 -2.97
CA ILE A 190 -4.10 8.90 -3.57
C ILE A 190 -2.91 8.60 -4.49
N ALA A 191 -2.00 7.73 -4.07
CA ALA A 191 -0.88 7.31 -4.90
C ALA A 191 -1.35 6.58 -6.18
N ALA A 192 -2.37 5.70 -6.08
CA ALA A 192 -2.94 5.02 -7.24
C ALA A 192 -3.63 6.01 -8.21
N ILE A 193 -4.32 7.05 -7.69
CA ILE A 193 -4.87 8.15 -8.49
C ILE A 193 -3.75 8.87 -9.25
N GLY A 194 -2.63 9.19 -8.58
CA GLY A 194 -1.48 9.82 -9.22
C GLY A 194 -0.91 9.00 -10.39
N LEU A 195 -0.84 7.66 -10.24
CA LEU A 195 -0.46 6.78 -11.35
C LEU A 195 -1.50 6.80 -12.48
N GLY A 196 -2.79 6.79 -12.14
CA GLY A 196 -3.89 6.80 -13.10
C GLY A 196 -3.96 8.08 -13.93
N ILE A 197 -3.65 9.24 -13.35
CA ILE A 197 -3.56 10.52 -14.06
C ILE A 197 -2.37 10.49 -15.03
N GLY A 198 -1.21 9.96 -14.59
CA GLY A 198 -0.01 9.90 -15.41
C GLY A 198 0.79 11.22 -15.39
N GLY A 199 1.73 11.38 -16.32
CA GLY A 199 2.57 12.57 -16.40
C GLY A 199 3.32 12.88 -15.11
N ILE A 200 3.23 14.12 -14.61
CA ILE A 200 3.80 14.54 -13.32
C ILE A 200 3.16 13.79 -12.15
N GLY A 201 1.91 13.32 -12.30
CA GLY A 201 1.19 12.54 -11.28
C GLY A 201 1.93 11.26 -10.87
N VAL A 202 2.68 10.62 -11.77
CA VAL A 202 3.50 9.43 -11.45
C VAL A 202 4.62 9.78 -10.46
N TRP A 203 5.32 10.88 -10.70
CA TRP A 203 6.37 11.36 -9.80
C TRP A 203 5.80 11.81 -8.46
N ALA A 204 4.66 12.50 -8.50
CA ALA A 204 3.95 12.91 -7.30
C ALA A 204 3.50 11.71 -6.47
N ALA A 205 3.01 10.63 -7.10
CA ALA A 205 2.65 9.38 -6.43
C ALA A 205 3.85 8.73 -5.73
N VAL A 206 5.00 8.63 -6.41
CA VAL A 206 6.23 8.10 -5.80
C VAL A 206 6.68 8.97 -4.63
N PHE A 207 6.70 10.29 -4.80
CA PHE A 207 7.03 11.24 -3.74
C PHE A 207 6.08 11.12 -2.55
N HIS A 208 4.77 11.01 -2.81
CA HIS A 208 3.74 10.80 -1.80
C HIS A 208 4.00 9.53 -0.97
N VAL A 209 4.29 8.40 -1.62
CA VAL A 209 4.57 7.12 -0.95
C VAL A 209 5.84 7.22 -0.07
N VAL A 210 6.87 7.92 -0.52
CA VAL A 210 8.10 8.14 0.29
C VAL A 210 7.78 8.98 1.54
N CYS A 211 7.09 10.10 1.38
CA CYS A 211 6.69 10.97 2.49
C CYS A 211 5.77 10.25 3.47
N HIS A 212 4.77 9.52 2.96
CA HIS A 212 3.87 8.68 3.74
C HIS A 212 4.64 7.65 4.58
N THR A 213 5.64 6.99 4.00
CA THR A 213 6.49 6.01 4.69
C THR A 213 7.16 6.60 5.93
N LEU A 214 7.77 7.77 5.81
CA LEU A 214 8.47 8.44 6.91
C LEU A 214 7.50 8.81 8.04
N ILE A 215 6.37 9.40 7.68
CA ILE A 215 5.37 9.83 8.67
C ILE A 215 4.72 8.64 9.36
N LYS A 216 4.34 7.60 8.62
CA LYS A 216 3.71 6.40 9.19
C LYS A 216 4.64 5.65 10.12
N SER A 217 5.91 5.48 9.76
CA SER A 217 6.89 4.86 10.65
C SER A 217 6.96 5.61 11.98
N SER A 218 7.08 6.94 11.93
CA SER A 218 7.11 7.78 13.12
C SER A 218 5.83 7.65 13.95
N LEU A 219 4.65 7.73 13.33
CA LEU A 219 3.37 7.65 14.04
C LEU A 219 3.14 6.29 14.70
N PHE A 220 3.45 5.18 14.03
CA PHE A 220 3.34 3.86 14.65
C PHE A 220 4.27 3.70 15.86
N LEU A 221 5.48 4.26 15.80
CA LEU A 221 6.40 4.27 16.95
C LEU A 221 5.88 5.18 18.09
N GLN A 222 5.32 6.34 17.76
CA GLN A 222 4.71 7.24 18.75
C GLN A 222 3.52 6.58 19.49
N ILE A 223 2.62 5.90 18.77
CA ILE A 223 1.51 5.20 19.43
C ILE A 223 1.97 3.98 20.25
N ALA A 224 3.16 3.42 19.99
CA ALA A 224 3.75 2.42 20.87
C ALA A 224 4.06 3.02 22.25
N VAL A 225 4.60 4.25 22.29
CA VAL A 225 4.86 4.99 23.53
C VAL A 225 3.53 5.35 24.23
N VAL A 226 2.52 5.80 23.48
CA VAL A 226 1.17 6.06 24.04
C VAL A 226 0.62 4.81 24.74
N ARG A 227 0.80 3.65 24.15
CA ARG A 227 0.37 2.39 24.80
C ARG A 227 1.14 2.08 26.08
N GLN A 228 2.43 2.39 26.14
CA GLN A 228 3.21 2.19 27.38
C GLN A 228 2.64 3.02 28.52
N VAL A 229 2.17 4.23 28.23
CA VAL A 229 1.61 5.15 29.23
C VAL A 229 0.19 4.75 29.64
N TYR A 230 -0.69 4.45 28.66
CA TYR A 230 -2.13 4.25 28.91
C TYR A 230 -2.58 2.78 28.89
N GLY A 231 -1.70 1.82 28.58
CA GLY A 231 -2.02 0.41 28.51
C GLY A 231 -2.88 -0.02 27.29
N ASN A 232 -3.41 0.93 26.52
CA ASN A 232 -4.30 0.66 25.39
C ASN A 232 -4.12 1.65 24.22
N TYR A 233 -4.82 1.41 23.10
CA TYR A 233 -4.80 2.26 21.90
C TYR A 233 -6.13 2.97 21.63
N ARG A 234 -7.09 2.98 22.60
CA ARG A 234 -8.41 3.60 22.41
C ARG A 234 -8.29 5.12 22.50
N ILE A 235 -8.70 5.84 21.43
CA ILE A 235 -8.59 7.28 21.32
C ILE A 235 -9.33 7.98 22.44
N ASN A 236 -10.54 7.53 22.79
CA ASN A 236 -11.37 8.12 23.84
C ASN A 236 -10.90 7.87 25.28
N ARG A 237 -9.85 7.05 25.47
CA ARG A 237 -9.24 6.78 26.80
C ARG A 237 -7.88 7.41 26.97
N ILE A 238 -7.46 8.23 26.02
CA ILE A 238 -6.18 8.92 26.02
C ILE A 238 -6.48 10.40 26.15
N GLY A 239 -6.17 10.94 27.32
CA GLY A 239 -6.32 12.35 27.62
C GLY A 239 -5.06 12.87 28.28
N ASP A 240 -4.82 14.17 28.19
CA ASP A 240 -3.77 14.87 28.94
C ASP A 240 -2.32 14.38 28.66
N TYR A 241 -2.11 13.76 27.49
CA TYR A 241 -0.81 13.15 27.13
C TYR A 241 0.32 14.17 27.08
N ILE A 242 0.00 15.44 26.82
CA ILE A 242 1.00 16.53 26.75
C ILE A 242 1.64 16.80 28.13
N HIS A 243 0.93 16.61 29.23
CA HIS A 243 1.47 16.76 30.57
C HIS A 243 2.27 15.57 31.05
N ILE A 244 1.97 14.36 30.52
CA ILE A 244 2.69 13.13 30.84
C ILE A 244 3.97 12.99 30.01
N ASN A 245 3.90 13.23 28.71
CA ASN A 245 5.03 13.13 27.78
C ASN A 245 4.94 14.21 26.71
N ARG A 246 5.46 15.39 27.01
CA ARG A 246 5.42 16.56 26.14
C ARG A 246 6.07 16.31 24.76
N VAL A 247 7.23 15.66 24.74
CA VAL A 247 7.95 15.36 23.48
C VAL A 247 7.15 14.39 22.61
N GLY A 248 6.63 13.31 23.22
CA GLY A 248 5.77 12.35 22.52
C GLY A 248 4.46 12.97 22.03
N ALA A 249 3.84 13.86 22.81
CA ALA A 249 2.61 14.55 22.44
C ALA A 249 2.83 15.48 21.23
N VAL A 250 3.90 16.29 21.26
CA VAL A 250 4.26 17.16 20.13
C VAL A 250 4.59 16.33 18.90
N GLY A 251 5.37 15.23 19.03
CA GLY A 251 5.69 14.33 17.92
C GLY A 251 4.45 13.67 17.32
N LEU A 252 3.50 13.22 18.15
CA LEU A 252 2.24 12.64 17.68
C LEU A 252 1.38 13.69 16.96
N LEU A 253 1.25 14.90 17.54
CA LEU A 253 0.47 15.97 16.95
C LEU A 253 1.05 16.42 15.60
N THR A 254 2.35 16.69 15.55
CA THR A 254 3.00 17.10 14.30
C THR A 254 2.90 16.00 13.22
N GLY A 255 3.10 14.73 13.61
CA GLY A 255 2.90 13.60 12.69
C GLY A 255 1.48 13.50 12.15
N MET A 256 0.46 13.72 12.99
CA MET A 256 -0.95 13.73 12.55
C MET A 256 -1.25 14.91 11.62
N VAL A 257 -0.74 16.11 11.92
CA VAL A 257 -0.90 17.30 11.06
C VAL A 257 -0.28 17.07 9.68
N VAL A 258 0.91 16.46 9.64
CA VAL A 258 1.56 16.11 8.36
C VAL A 258 0.81 15.01 7.63
N LEU A 259 0.27 14.00 8.34
CA LEU A 259 -0.50 12.91 7.74
C LEU A 259 -1.80 13.39 7.07
N VAL A 260 -2.43 14.42 7.61
CA VAL A 260 -3.64 15.06 7.03
C VAL A 260 -3.28 16.01 5.88
N ALA A 261 -2.03 16.01 5.44
CA ALA A 261 -1.54 16.88 4.38
C ALA A 261 -1.81 18.38 4.63
N PHE A 262 -1.67 18.84 5.89
CA PHE A 262 -1.82 20.26 6.21
C PHE A 262 -0.60 21.06 5.68
N PRO A 263 -0.80 22.21 5.00
CA PRO A 263 0.30 23.05 4.54
C PRO A 263 1.19 23.53 5.70
N PRO A 264 2.53 23.55 5.57
CA PRO A 264 3.39 23.28 4.40
C PRO A 264 3.96 21.83 4.33
N SER A 265 3.18 20.82 4.70
CA SER A 265 3.68 19.44 4.76
C SER A 265 4.10 18.88 3.39
N PRO A 266 5.05 17.92 3.36
CA PRO A 266 5.45 17.25 2.11
C PRO A 266 4.30 16.46 1.45
N LEU A 267 3.37 15.89 2.25
CA LEU A 267 2.18 15.22 1.73
C LEU A 267 1.24 16.19 1.03
N PHE A 268 1.05 17.41 1.57
CA PHE A 268 0.30 18.46 0.89
C PHE A 268 0.89 18.78 -0.48
N LEU A 269 2.21 18.90 -0.58
CA LEU A 269 2.88 19.20 -1.85
C LEU A 269 2.62 18.08 -2.89
N SER A 270 2.70 16.81 -2.49
CA SER A 270 2.43 15.68 -3.39
C SER A 270 0.98 15.64 -3.86
N GLU A 271 0.02 15.88 -2.96
CA GLU A 271 -1.40 15.95 -3.30
C GLU A 271 -1.71 17.14 -4.22
N LEU A 272 -1.11 18.30 -3.95
CA LEU A 272 -1.24 19.47 -4.81
C LEU A 272 -0.69 19.22 -6.22
N MET A 273 0.43 18.49 -6.34
CA MET A 273 0.99 18.10 -7.65
C MET A 273 0.05 17.16 -8.41
N ILE A 274 -0.55 16.18 -7.72
CA ILE A 274 -1.55 15.26 -8.31
C ILE A 274 -2.77 16.06 -8.77
N LEU A 275 -3.31 16.93 -7.91
CA LEU A 275 -4.47 17.76 -8.22
C LEU A 275 -4.19 18.71 -9.41
N LYS A 276 -3.04 19.38 -9.42
CA LYS A 276 -2.65 20.25 -10.52
C LYS A 276 -2.59 19.50 -11.86
N GLN A 277 -2.08 18.26 -11.86
CA GLN A 277 -2.02 17.43 -13.07
C GLN A 277 -3.41 16.97 -13.53
N THR A 278 -4.39 16.89 -12.63
CA THR A 278 -5.79 16.55 -12.98
C THR A 278 -6.47 17.68 -13.74
N ILE A 279 -6.09 18.94 -13.48
CA ILE A 279 -6.70 20.13 -14.06
C ILE A 279 -5.99 20.54 -15.38
N ALA A 280 -4.73 20.12 -15.55
CA ALA A 280 -3.92 20.41 -16.76
C ALA A 280 -4.26 19.46 -17.91
#